data_c03d859966295392b9067c0c8192a223
#
_entry.id   c03d859966295392b9067c0c8192a223
#
_cell.length_a   1.000
_cell.length_b   1.000
_cell.length_c   1.000
_cell.angle_alpha   90.00
_cell.angle_beta   90.00
_cell.angle_gamma   90.00
#
_symmetry.space_group_name_H-M   'P 1'
#
loop_
_entity.id
_entity.type
_entity.pdbx_description
1 polymer ?
#
loop_
_entity_poly.entity_id
_entity_poly.type
_entity_poly.pdbx_seq_one_letter_code
_entity_poly.pdbx_strand_id
1 'polypeptide(L)'
;MLVGRAVMSFGLLVFLAFVVDIQAVMGRFSGLEPGWVAAALIVSIFQVVLSAWRWRFTANQLGLFLSLPYAVSEYYLATFLNQVLPGGIVGDVSRAWRHAKWTDTRAALQSVAFERFSGLMVISVVALFSTFVLFGELSLGAQVCLVGLVLLLPVCVGLSMSRSRGAEKASKFFFDLRRALLVGVALPVQLITSGLVVGSYVLVFVMAA
;
A
#
# COMPACT_ATOMS: atom_id res chain seq x y z
N MET A 1 7.62 -24.87 -10.40
CA MET A 1 7.19 -23.93 -9.35
C MET A 1 5.85 -23.25 -9.65
N LEU A 2 5.54 -22.82 -10.87
CA LEU A 2 4.24 -22.21 -11.25
C LEU A 2 3.05 -23.18 -11.09
N VAL A 3 3.20 -24.42 -11.54
CA VAL A 3 2.14 -25.45 -11.45
C VAL A 3 1.78 -25.76 -9.98
N GLY A 4 2.77 -25.88 -9.10
CA GLY A 4 2.51 -26.13 -7.67
C GLY A 4 1.74 -24.99 -6.98
N ARG A 5 2.03 -23.73 -7.35
CA ARG A 5 1.29 -22.56 -6.85
C ARG A 5 -0.14 -22.54 -7.38
N ALA A 6 -0.33 -22.82 -8.66
CA ALA A 6 -1.67 -22.89 -9.28
C ALA A 6 -2.52 -24.00 -8.63
N VAL A 7 -1.94 -25.16 -8.40
CA VAL A 7 -2.62 -26.29 -7.73
C VAL A 7 -2.98 -25.93 -6.28
N MET A 8 -2.06 -25.28 -5.54
CA MET A 8 -2.35 -24.82 -4.17
C MET A 8 -3.47 -23.77 -4.14
N SER A 9 -3.43 -22.79 -5.05
CA SER A 9 -4.47 -21.74 -5.11
C SER A 9 -5.82 -22.33 -5.48
N PHE A 10 -5.86 -23.23 -6.46
CA PHE A 10 -7.09 -23.92 -6.86
C PHE A 10 -7.61 -24.82 -5.73
N GLY A 11 -6.73 -25.59 -5.09
CA GLY A 11 -7.10 -26.42 -3.92
C GLY A 11 -7.66 -25.61 -2.77
N LEU A 12 -7.08 -24.41 -2.49
CA LEU A 12 -7.60 -23.50 -1.48
C LEU A 12 -8.99 -22.96 -1.86
N LEU A 13 -9.20 -22.58 -3.12
CA LEU A 13 -10.52 -22.12 -3.60
C LEU A 13 -11.57 -23.22 -3.50
N VAL A 14 -11.24 -24.43 -3.88
CA VAL A 14 -12.11 -25.60 -3.74
C VAL A 14 -12.41 -25.87 -2.26
N PHE A 15 -11.40 -25.86 -1.39
CA PHE A 15 -11.57 -26.01 0.05
C PHE A 15 -12.50 -24.93 0.62
N LEU A 16 -12.29 -23.67 0.26
CA LEU A 16 -13.16 -22.56 0.68
C LEU A 16 -14.59 -22.73 0.19
N ALA A 17 -14.80 -23.22 -1.04
CA ALA A 17 -16.13 -23.48 -1.58
C ALA A 17 -16.88 -24.58 -0.80
N PHE A 18 -16.17 -25.53 -0.18
CA PHE A 18 -16.77 -26.55 0.69
C PHE A 18 -17.02 -26.08 2.13
N VAL A 19 -16.18 -25.16 2.63
CA VAL A 19 -16.29 -24.66 4.02
C VAL A 19 -17.24 -23.48 4.12
N VAL A 20 -17.35 -22.67 3.08
CA VAL A 20 -18.20 -21.47 3.06
C VAL A 20 -19.63 -21.88 2.67
N ASP A 21 -20.58 -21.60 3.52
CA ASP A 21 -22.01 -21.74 3.18
C ASP A 21 -22.40 -20.69 2.14
N ILE A 22 -22.44 -21.12 0.88
CA ILE A 22 -22.77 -20.27 -0.27
C ILE A 22 -24.19 -19.69 -0.13
N GLN A 23 -25.14 -20.43 0.49
CA GLN A 23 -26.50 -19.95 0.68
C GLN A 23 -26.54 -18.81 1.72
N ALA A 24 -25.80 -18.92 2.81
CA ALA A 24 -25.65 -17.86 3.79
C ALA A 24 -25.00 -16.60 3.20
N VAL A 25 -23.99 -16.78 2.33
CA VAL A 25 -23.35 -15.68 1.61
C VAL A 25 -24.33 -15.00 0.65
N MET A 26 -25.05 -15.77 -0.17
CA MET A 26 -26.04 -15.21 -1.11
C MET A 26 -27.18 -14.51 -0.38
N GLY A 27 -27.63 -15.04 0.78
CA GLY A 27 -28.62 -14.40 1.62
C GLY A 27 -28.18 -13.03 2.16
N ARG A 28 -26.90 -12.90 2.51
CA ARG A 28 -26.31 -11.60 2.90
C ARG A 28 -26.23 -10.61 1.74
N PHE A 29 -25.92 -11.09 0.53
CA PHE A 29 -25.89 -10.23 -0.66
C PHE A 29 -27.28 -9.65 -0.98
N SER A 30 -28.34 -10.43 -0.83
CA SER A 30 -29.72 -9.97 -1.07
C SER A 30 -30.22 -8.97 -0.02
N GLY A 31 -29.61 -8.95 1.16
CA GLY A 31 -29.90 -7.99 2.24
C GLY A 31 -29.09 -6.69 2.21
N LEU A 32 -28.16 -6.54 1.25
CA LEU A 32 -27.35 -5.33 1.15
C LEU A 32 -28.19 -4.12 0.73
N GLU A 33 -28.18 -3.09 1.55
CA GLU A 33 -28.80 -1.81 1.19
C GLU A 33 -27.99 -1.11 0.09
N PRO A 34 -28.61 -0.76 -1.06
CA PRO A 34 -27.90 -0.11 -2.17
C PRO A 34 -27.20 1.19 -1.79
N GLY A 35 -27.72 1.89 -0.76
CA GLY A 35 -27.11 3.12 -0.24
C GLY A 35 -25.71 2.90 0.34
N TRP A 36 -25.52 1.85 1.13
CA TRP A 36 -24.21 1.52 1.70
C TRP A 36 -23.22 1.05 0.65
N VAL A 37 -23.70 0.30 -0.34
CA VAL A 37 -22.86 -0.12 -1.49
C VAL A 37 -22.38 1.10 -2.29
N ALA A 38 -23.28 2.03 -2.59
CA ALA A 38 -22.93 3.27 -3.29
C ALA A 38 -21.95 4.12 -2.47
N ALA A 39 -22.16 4.26 -1.16
CA ALA A 39 -21.25 4.99 -0.28
C ALA A 39 -19.86 4.34 -0.25
N ALA A 40 -19.77 3.00 -0.12
CA ALA A 40 -18.50 2.27 -0.15
C ALA A 40 -17.76 2.44 -1.49
N LEU A 41 -18.48 2.45 -2.62
CA LEU A 41 -17.91 2.71 -3.93
C LEU A 41 -17.33 4.12 -4.04
N ILE A 42 -18.07 5.14 -3.58
CA ILE A 42 -17.60 6.53 -3.56
C ILE A 42 -16.33 6.67 -2.72
N VAL A 43 -16.32 6.08 -1.52
CA VAL A 43 -15.14 6.09 -0.65
C VAL A 43 -13.95 5.38 -1.32
N SER A 44 -14.19 4.24 -2.00
CA SER A 44 -13.14 3.50 -2.71
C SER A 44 -12.55 4.31 -3.89
N ILE A 45 -13.39 5.04 -4.63
CA ILE A 45 -12.90 5.96 -5.68
C ILE A 45 -12.03 7.06 -5.05
N PHE A 46 -12.50 7.67 -3.97
CA PHE A 46 -11.74 8.69 -3.24
C PHE A 46 -10.39 8.16 -2.74
N GLN A 47 -10.35 6.92 -2.20
CA GLN A 47 -9.10 6.26 -1.78
C GLN A 47 -8.07 6.17 -2.91
N VAL A 48 -8.51 5.75 -4.10
CA VAL A 48 -7.60 5.61 -5.24
C VAL A 48 -7.10 6.97 -5.72
N VAL A 49 -7.99 7.96 -5.82
CA VAL A 49 -7.62 9.33 -6.23
C VAL A 49 -6.65 9.96 -5.23
N LEU A 50 -6.91 9.83 -3.93
CA LEU A 50 -6.03 10.35 -2.87
C LEU A 50 -4.67 9.65 -2.87
N SER A 51 -4.64 8.34 -3.06
CA SER A 51 -3.41 7.56 -3.16
C SER A 51 -2.59 7.93 -4.40
N ALA A 52 -3.25 8.13 -5.54
CA ALA A 52 -2.62 8.60 -6.78
C ALA A 52 -2.05 10.03 -6.62
N TRP A 53 -2.79 10.90 -5.94
CA TRP A 53 -2.31 12.25 -5.62
C TRP A 53 -1.07 12.21 -4.70
N ARG A 54 -1.05 11.35 -3.68
CA ARG A 54 0.09 11.14 -2.80
C ARG A 54 1.31 10.63 -3.57
N TRP A 55 1.13 9.67 -4.49
CA TRP A 55 2.21 9.24 -5.38
C TRP A 55 2.74 10.38 -6.25
N ARG A 56 1.86 11.16 -6.88
CA ARG A 56 2.23 12.36 -7.63
C ARG A 56 3.04 13.34 -6.78
N PHE A 57 2.59 13.60 -5.55
CA PHE A 57 3.29 14.47 -4.61
C PHE A 57 4.71 13.96 -4.34
N THR A 58 4.87 12.67 -4.02
CA THR A 58 6.18 12.03 -3.78
C THR A 58 7.08 12.08 -5.02
N ALA A 59 6.54 11.82 -6.21
CA ALA A 59 7.26 11.92 -7.48
C ALA A 59 7.77 13.35 -7.74
N ASN A 60 6.93 14.36 -7.49
CA ASN A 60 7.32 15.77 -7.64
C ASN A 60 8.46 16.17 -6.68
N GLN A 61 8.49 15.65 -5.46
CA GLN A 61 9.59 15.86 -4.51
C GLN A 61 10.91 15.29 -5.02
N LEU A 62 10.85 14.24 -5.83
CA LEU A 62 12.02 13.64 -6.49
C LEU A 62 12.39 14.30 -7.82
N GLY A 63 11.69 15.38 -8.19
CA GLY A 63 11.92 16.10 -9.43
C GLY A 63 11.28 15.46 -10.65
N LEU A 64 10.35 14.52 -10.47
CA LEU A 64 9.59 13.90 -11.55
C LEU A 64 8.27 14.64 -11.77
N PHE A 65 7.97 14.96 -13.02
CA PHE A 65 6.69 15.54 -13.37
C PHE A 65 5.66 14.43 -13.65
N LEU A 66 4.59 14.39 -12.85
CA LEU A 66 3.51 13.41 -12.96
C LEU A 66 2.16 14.13 -13.01
N SER A 67 1.41 14.02 -14.10
CA SER A 67 0.07 14.58 -14.18
C SER A 67 -0.92 13.76 -13.34
N LEU A 68 -1.91 14.43 -12.72
CA LEU A 68 -2.88 13.73 -11.87
C LEU A 68 -3.73 12.70 -12.62
N PRO A 69 -4.27 12.99 -13.83
CA PRO A 69 -5.03 11.99 -14.58
C PRO A 69 -4.22 10.73 -14.90
N TYR A 70 -2.96 10.89 -15.29
CA TYR A 70 -2.07 9.76 -15.52
C TYR A 70 -1.80 8.99 -14.22
N ALA A 71 -1.53 9.68 -13.10
CA ALA A 71 -1.33 9.04 -11.82
C ALA A 71 -2.54 8.22 -11.39
N VAL A 72 -3.75 8.75 -11.57
CA VAL A 72 -5.01 8.05 -11.23
C VAL A 72 -5.20 6.80 -12.09
N SER A 73 -5.04 6.91 -13.42
CA SER A 73 -5.18 5.76 -14.33
C SER A 73 -4.18 4.65 -14.02
N GLU A 74 -2.92 5.01 -13.77
CA GLU A 74 -1.87 4.06 -13.40
C GLU A 74 -2.11 3.42 -12.03
N TYR A 75 -2.68 4.18 -11.08
CA TYR A 75 -2.99 3.68 -9.76
C TYR A 75 -4.15 2.68 -9.78
N TYR A 76 -5.21 2.94 -10.58
CA TYR A 76 -6.31 1.99 -10.81
C TYR A 76 -5.79 0.69 -11.42
N LEU A 77 -4.97 0.79 -12.47
CA LEU A 77 -4.39 -0.37 -13.12
C LEU A 77 -3.47 -1.15 -12.17
N ALA A 78 -2.66 -0.46 -11.37
CA ALA A 78 -1.80 -1.10 -10.37
C ALA A 78 -2.62 -1.82 -9.29
N THR A 79 -3.69 -1.20 -8.79
CA THR A 79 -4.59 -1.80 -7.80
C THR A 79 -5.25 -3.06 -8.37
N PHE A 80 -5.76 -3.00 -9.60
CA PHE A 80 -6.32 -4.17 -10.28
C PHE A 80 -5.30 -5.30 -10.42
N LEU A 81 -4.09 -4.98 -10.91
CA LEU A 81 -3.03 -5.99 -11.07
C LEU A 81 -2.59 -6.61 -9.73
N ASN A 82 -2.56 -5.82 -8.66
CA ASN A 82 -2.22 -6.31 -7.32
C ASN A 82 -3.27 -7.28 -6.76
N GLN A 83 -4.54 -7.16 -7.18
CA GLN A 83 -5.62 -8.06 -6.76
C GLN A 83 -5.66 -9.35 -7.60
N VAL A 84 -5.39 -9.25 -8.91
CA VAL A 84 -5.49 -10.39 -9.83
C VAL A 84 -4.23 -11.23 -9.85
N LEU A 85 -3.05 -10.59 -9.71
CA LEU A 85 -1.76 -11.29 -9.80
C LEU A 85 -1.23 -11.68 -8.41
N PRO A 86 -0.62 -12.86 -8.28
CA PRO A 86 -0.06 -13.30 -7.02
C PRO A 86 1.10 -12.41 -6.58
N GLY A 87 1.15 -12.11 -5.29
CA GLY A 87 2.23 -11.34 -4.66
C GLY A 87 1.87 -9.91 -4.26
N GLY A 88 0.73 -9.35 -4.72
CA GLY A 88 0.20 -8.06 -4.25
C GLY A 88 1.05 -6.80 -4.53
N ILE A 89 2.16 -6.95 -5.26
CA ILE A 89 3.13 -5.86 -5.56
C ILE A 89 3.39 -5.68 -7.06
N VAL A 90 2.88 -6.59 -7.89
CA VAL A 90 3.15 -6.60 -9.34
C VAL A 90 2.62 -5.33 -10.01
N GLY A 91 1.47 -4.85 -9.58
CA GLY A 91 0.90 -3.59 -10.05
C GLY A 91 1.79 -2.39 -9.74
N ASP A 92 2.36 -2.33 -8.53
CA ASP A 92 3.26 -1.24 -8.13
C ASP A 92 4.56 -1.24 -8.94
N VAL A 93 5.16 -2.43 -9.13
CA VAL A 93 6.33 -2.57 -9.98
C VAL A 93 6.00 -2.18 -11.42
N SER A 94 4.83 -2.58 -11.94
CA SER A 94 4.42 -2.27 -13.31
C SER A 94 4.21 -0.77 -13.53
N ARG A 95 3.58 -0.03 -12.59
CA ARG A 95 3.43 1.43 -12.71
C ARG A 95 4.78 2.16 -12.63
N ALA A 96 5.67 1.72 -11.73
CA ALA A 96 7.02 2.27 -11.64
C ALA A 96 7.79 2.05 -12.96
N TRP A 97 7.69 0.85 -13.53
CA TRP A 97 8.33 0.51 -14.81
C TRP A 97 7.75 1.32 -16.00
N ARG A 98 6.42 1.48 -16.06
CA ARG A 98 5.79 2.29 -17.11
C ARG A 98 6.21 3.76 -17.03
N HIS A 99 6.27 4.31 -15.82
CA HIS A 99 6.74 5.68 -15.61
C HIS A 99 8.23 5.84 -15.92
N ALA A 100 9.06 4.82 -15.63
CA ALA A 100 10.48 4.79 -15.93
C ALA A 100 10.81 4.87 -17.43
N LYS A 101 9.88 4.54 -18.31
CA LYS A 101 10.09 4.66 -19.78
C LYS A 101 10.25 6.12 -20.25
N TRP A 102 9.72 7.06 -19.47
CA TRP A 102 9.65 8.48 -19.83
C TRP A 102 10.47 9.36 -18.87
N THR A 103 11.10 8.78 -17.84
CA THR A 103 11.79 9.50 -16.78
C THR A 103 13.01 8.73 -16.29
N ASP A 104 13.74 9.27 -15.30
CA ASP A 104 14.81 8.53 -14.64
C ASP A 104 14.26 7.28 -13.92
N THR A 105 14.74 6.13 -14.34
CA THR A 105 14.31 4.83 -13.82
C THR A 105 14.46 4.70 -12.30
N ARG A 106 15.55 5.26 -11.75
CA ARG A 106 15.81 5.22 -10.32
C ARG A 106 14.77 6.04 -9.56
N ALA A 107 14.54 7.28 -9.99
CA ALA A 107 13.60 8.17 -9.36
C ALA A 107 12.15 7.65 -9.48
N ALA A 108 11.78 7.05 -10.62
CA ALA A 108 10.49 6.41 -10.81
C ALA A 108 10.25 5.25 -9.82
N LEU A 109 11.21 4.35 -9.66
CA LEU A 109 11.16 3.26 -8.68
C LEU A 109 11.11 3.78 -7.24
N GLN A 110 11.94 4.79 -6.92
CA GLN A 110 11.97 5.41 -5.60
C GLN A 110 10.65 6.10 -5.27
N SER A 111 10.00 6.76 -6.22
CA SER A 111 8.72 7.46 -6.00
C SER A 111 7.63 6.50 -5.53
N VAL A 112 7.54 5.32 -6.13
CA VAL A 112 6.59 4.28 -5.74
C VAL A 112 6.98 3.65 -4.39
N ALA A 113 8.27 3.34 -4.20
CA ALA A 113 8.77 2.75 -2.95
C ALA A 113 8.56 3.69 -1.75
N PHE A 114 8.86 4.99 -1.88
CA PHE A 114 8.70 5.96 -0.80
C PHE A 114 7.22 6.25 -0.49
N GLU A 115 6.37 6.29 -1.51
CA GLU A 115 4.93 6.41 -1.33
C GLU A 115 4.38 5.22 -0.53
N ARG A 116 4.78 3.99 -0.86
CA ARG A 116 4.38 2.79 -0.11
C ARG A 116 4.95 2.78 1.31
N PHE A 117 6.20 3.19 1.46
CA PHE A 117 6.86 3.27 2.77
C PHE A 117 6.13 4.23 3.71
N SER A 118 5.73 5.41 3.23
CA SER A 118 4.98 6.37 4.04
C SER A 118 3.64 5.82 4.52
N GLY A 119 2.91 5.08 3.67
CA GLY A 119 1.67 4.40 4.03
C GLY A 119 1.88 3.29 5.09
N LEU A 120 2.93 2.48 4.91
CA LEU A 120 3.30 1.43 5.87
C LEU A 120 3.67 2.00 7.24
N MET A 121 4.36 3.14 7.29
CA MET A 121 4.67 3.79 8.57
C MET A 121 3.40 4.18 9.34
N VAL A 122 2.44 4.81 8.66
CA VAL A 122 1.19 5.24 9.31
C VAL A 122 0.36 4.04 9.77
N ILE A 123 0.20 3.01 8.94
CA ILE A 123 -0.57 1.82 9.35
C ILE A 123 0.11 1.07 10.51
N SER A 124 1.45 1.07 10.57
CA SER A 124 2.21 0.48 11.67
C SER A 124 1.98 1.23 12.99
N VAL A 125 1.95 2.56 12.94
CA VAL A 125 1.62 3.39 14.12
C VAL A 125 0.19 3.14 14.59
N VAL A 126 -0.77 3.08 13.67
CA VAL A 126 -2.17 2.77 13.99
C VAL A 126 -2.29 1.37 14.58
N ALA A 127 -1.64 0.38 14.00
CA ALA A 127 -1.65 -1.00 14.50
C ALA A 127 -1.05 -1.10 15.92
N LEU A 128 0.06 -0.40 16.19
CA LEU A 128 0.64 -0.31 17.54
C LEU A 128 -0.32 0.28 18.54
N PHE A 129 -0.89 1.43 18.20
CA PHE A 129 -1.83 2.12 19.07
C PHE A 129 -3.04 1.23 19.37
N SER A 130 -3.61 0.58 18.34
CA SER A 130 -4.74 -0.33 18.49
C SER A 130 -4.38 -1.54 19.35
N THR A 131 -3.19 -2.11 19.18
CA THR A 131 -2.72 -3.24 20.01
C THR A 131 -2.54 -2.81 21.46
N PHE A 132 -2.00 -1.63 21.70
CA PHE A 132 -1.85 -1.09 23.04
C PHE A 132 -3.19 -0.85 23.74
N VAL A 133 -4.19 -0.33 23.01
CA VAL A 133 -5.52 -0.04 23.58
C VAL A 133 -6.33 -1.32 23.82
N LEU A 134 -6.27 -2.29 22.89
CA LEU A 134 -7.12 -3.50 22.94
C LEU A 134 -6.51 -4.63 23.76
N PHE A 135 -5.20 -4.74 23.80
CA PHE A 135 -4.47 -5.85 24.42
C PHE A 135 -3.42 -5.38 25.43
N GLY A 136 -3.74 -4.44 26.29
CA GLY A 136 -2.83 -3.79 27.24
C GLY A 136 -1.85 -4.70 27.99
N GLU A 137 -1.98 -6.03 27.84
CA GLU A 137 -1.11 -7.06 28.43
C GLU A 137 -0.05 -7.64 27.49
N LEU A 138 -0.04 -7.29 26.19
CA LEU A 138 1.08 -7.70 25.34
C LEU A 138 2.36 -6.99 25.78
N SER A 139 3.39 -7.77 26.09
CA SER A 139 4.68 -7.20 26.50
C SER A 139 5.15 -6.17 25.47
N LEU A 140 5.63 -5.03 25.95
CA LEU A 140 6.18 -3.95 25.12
C LEU A 140 7.18 -4.47 24.08
N GLY A 141 7.92 -5.53 24.44
CA GLY A 141 8.86 -6.20 23.54
C GLY A 141 8.20 -6.85 22.33
N ALA A 142 7.05 -7.51 22.47
CA ALA A 142 6.34 -8.12 21.34
C ALA A 142 5.76 -7.06 20.40
N GLN A 143 5.27 -5.94 20.94
CA GLN A 143 4.76 -4.81 20.16
C GLN A 143 5.89 -4.15 19.36
N VAL A 144 7.03 -3.87 19.99
CA VAL A 144 8.22 -3.29 19.35
C VAL A 144 8.78 -4.23 18.27
N CYS A 145 8.81 -5.54 18.51
CA CYS A 145 9.26 -6.52 17.52
C CYS A 145 8.35 -6.54 16.28
N LEU A 146 7.02 -6.52 16.43
CA LEU A 146 6.06 -6.50 15.31
C LEU A 146 6.23 -5.26 14.45
N VAL A 147 6.36 -4.08 15.07
CA VAL A 147 6.59 -2.83 14.36
C VAL A 147 7.97 -2.75 13.75
N GLY A 148 8.97 -3.18 14.49
CA GLY A 148 10.35 -3.28 14.00
C GLY A 148 10.40 -4.14 12.74
N LEU A 149 9.70 -5.27 12.70
CA LEU A 149 9.63 -6.15 11.53
C LEU A 149 9.00 -5.45 10.32
N VAL A 150 7.88 -4.74 10.52
CA VAL A 150 7.19 -4.01 9.44
C VAL A 150 8.01 -2.83 8.93
N LEU A 151 8.69 -2.09 9.82
CA LEU A 151 9.52 -0.95 9.45
C LEU A 151 10.89 -1.36 8.88
N LEU A 152 11.46 -2.48 9.32
CA LEU A 152 12.74 -2.99 8.83
C LEU A 152 12.66 -3.55 7.41
N LEU A 153 11.53 -4.14 7.02
CA LEU A 153 11.37 -4.73 5.68
C LEU A 153 11.69 -3.73 4.54
N PRO A 154 11.08 -2.54 4.46
CA PRO A 154 11.40 -1.57 3.41
C PRO A 154 12.81 -0.96 3.56
N VAL A 155 13.31 -0.84 4.78
CA VAL A 155 14.70 -0.39 5.03
C VAL A 155 15.69 -1.45 4.55
N CYS A 156 15.45 -2.74 4.84
CA CYS A 156 16.29 -3.84 4.35
C CYS A 156 16.26 -3.95 2.83
N VAL A 157 15.10 -3.77 2.20
CA VAL A 157 14.99 -3.72 0.73
C VAL A 157 15.79 -2.53 0.17
N GLY A 158 15.65 -1.34 0.76
CA GLY A 158 16.41 -0.15 0.37
C GLY A 158 17.92 -0.34 0.53
N LEU A 159 18.36 -0.92 1.65
CA LEU A 159 19.76 -1.21 1.93
C LEU A 159 20.33 -2.32 1.05
N SER A 160 19.56 -3.36 0.74
CA SER A 160 20.01 -4.43 -0.17
C SER A 160 20.21 -3.91 -1.60
N MET A 161 19.33 -3.03 -2.06
CA MET A 161 19.48 -2.33 -3.34
C MET A 161 20.71 -1.37 -3.34
N SER A 162 21.05 -0.82 -2.18
CA SER A 162 22.21 0.07 -1.99
C SER A 162 23.54 -0.69 -1.88
N ARG A 163 23.54 -1.87 -1.25
CA ARG A 163 24.76 -2.65 -0.96
C ARG A 163 25.51 -3.11 -2.22
N SER A 164 24.79 -3.28 -3.31
CA SER A 164 25.40 -3.67 -4.60
C SER A 164 26.08 -2.54 -5.37
N ARG A 165 26.01 -1.27 -4.91
CA ARG A 165 26.35 -0.10 -5.73
C ARG A 165 27.19 1.01 -5.06
N GLY A 166 27.77 0.78 -3.86
CA GLY A 166 28.72 1.69 -3.20
C GLY A 166 28.11 2.78 -2.31
N ALA A 167 28.90 3.30 -1.38
CA ALA A 167 28.50 4.24 -0.34
C ALA A 167 27.87 5.56 -0.84
N GLU A 168 28.33 6.07 -1.99
CA GLU A 168 27.80 7.30 -2.59
C GLU A 168 26.32 7.16 -3.00
N LYS A 169 25.96 6.00 -3.57
CA LYS A 169 24.56 5.73 -3.98
C LYS A 169 23.64 5.50 -2.78
N ALA A 170 24.16 4.99 -1.68
CA ALA A 170 23.44 4.88 -0.42
C ALA A 170 23.14 6.26 0.17
N SER A 171 24.14 7.14 0.22
CA SER A 171 23.97 8.52 0.69
C SER A 171 22.91 9.28 -0.12
N LYS A 172 22.95 9.16 -1.45
CA LYS A 172 21.95 9.76 -2.34
C LYS A 172 20.54 9.18 -2.11
N PHE A 173 20.42 7.88 -1.85
CA PHE A 173 19.13 7.24 -1.53
C PHE A 173 18.53 7.81 -0.24
N PHE A 174 19.30 7.93 0.84
CA PHE A 174 18.83 8.50 2.09
C PHE A 174 18.53 9.99 1.98
N PHE A 175 19.26 10.73 1.17
CA PHE A 175 18.97 12.13 0.87
C PHE A 175 17.63 12.27 0.14
N ASP A 176 17.39 11.46 -0.90
CA ASP A 176 16.15 11.43 -1.67
C ASP A 176 14.96 11.03 -0.77
N LEU A 177 15.13 10.01 0.09
CA LEU A 177 14.13 9.58 1.06
C LEU A 177 13.76 10.70 2.03
N ARG A 178 14.77 11.34 2.63
CA ARG A 178 14.56 12.46 3.55
C ARG A 178 13.83 13.61 2.86
N ARG A 179 14.24 13.97 1.65
CA ARG A 179 13.61 15.03 0.86
C ARG A 179 12.15 14.72 0.54
N ALA A 180 11.87 13.49 0.11
CA ALA A 180 10.54 13.07 -0.31
C ALA A 180 9.53 12.93 0.85
N LEU A 181 10.00 12.57 2.06
CA LEU A 181 9.12 12.23 3.17
C LEU A 181 9.18 13.17 4.37
N LEU A 182 10.32 13.82 4.62
CA LEU A 182 10.57 14.51 5.90
C LEU A 182 10.79 16.03 5.77
N VAL A 183 11.19 16.52 4.60
CA VAL A 183 11.58 17.94 4.46
C VAL A 183 10.38 18.83 4.18
N GLY A 184 10.29 19.95 4.90
CA GLY A 184 9.28 20.97 4.68
C GLY A 184 7.85 20.45 4.88
N VAL A 185 7.00 20.65 3.89
CA VAL A 185 5.59 20.23 3.93
C VAL A 185 5.40 18.73 3.63
N ALA A 186 6.46 17.99 3.29
CA ALA A 186 6.33 16.58 2.91
C ALA A 186 5.81 15.72 4.06
N LEU A 187 6.37 15.89 5.26
CA LEU A 187 5.96 15.08 6.42
C LEU A 187 4.47 15.25 6.78
N PRO A 188 3.95 16.46 7.02
CA PRO A 188 2.53 16.63 7.36
C PRO A 188 1.61 16.17 6.23
N VAL A 189 1.96 16.42 4.97
CA VAL A 189 1.18 15.97 3.81
C VAL A 189 1.13 14.45 3.76
N GLN A 190 2.26 13.76 3.93
CA GLN A 190 2.31 12.29 3.93
C GLN A 190 1.51 11.68 5.11
N LEU A 191 1.62 12.26 6.30
CA LEU A 191 0.89 11.78 7.48
C LEU A 191 -0.62 11.97 7.33
N ILE A 192 -1.07 13.16 6.93
CA ILE A 192 -2.50 13.47 6.78
C ILE A 192 -3.10 12.60 5.67
N THR A 193 -2.48 12.54 4.50
CA THR A 193 -3.03 11.75 3.38
C THR A 193 -2.99 10.25 3.64
N SER A 194 -1.95 9.74 4.29
CA SER A 194 -1.90 8.34 4.69
C SER A 194 -2.94 8.02 5.76
N GLY A 195 -3.13 8.91 6.73
CA GLY A 195 -4.18 8.78 7.74
C GLY A 195 -5.58 8.78 7.13
N LEU A 196 -5.85 9.66 6.16
CA LEU A 196 -7.12 9.69 5.43
C LEU A 196 -7.35 8.40 4.61
N VAL A 197 -6.30 7.87 3.97
CA VAL A 197 -6.39 6.59 3.25
C VAL A 197 -6.67 5.44 4.22
N VAL A 198 -5.94 5.34 5.33
CA VAL A 198 -6.18 4.29 6.34
C VAL A 198 -7.57 4.43 6.94
N GLY A 199 -7.98 5.65 7.32
CA GLY A 199 -9.32 5.93 7.84
C GLY A 199 -10.43 5.54 6.87
N SER A 200 -10.24 5.79 5.57
CA SER A 200 -11.20 5.40 4.55
C SER A 200 -11.30 3.87 4.37
N TYR A 201 -10.21 3.11 4.55
CA TYR A 201 -10.27 1.64 4.59
C TYR A 201 -11.08 1.15 5.80
N VAL A 202 -10.84 1.72 6.99
CA VAL A 202 -11.62 1.40 8.18
C VAL A 202 -13.10 1.72 7.97
N LEU A 203 -13.41 2.88 7.37
CA LEU A 203 -14.77 3.28 7.06
C LEU A 203 -15.48 2.29 6.13
N VAL A 204 -14.84 1.87 5.03
CA VAL A 204 -15.39 0.85 4.12
C VAL A 204 -15.61 -0.47 4.84
N PHE A 205 -14.67 -0.87 5.72
CA PHE A 205 -14.82 -2.08 6.51
C PHE A 205 -16.03 -2.01 7.47
N VAL A 206 -16.22 -0.87 8.16
CA VAL A 206 -17.38 -0.64 9.05
C VAL A 206 -18.69 -0.61 8.28
N MET A 207 -18.70 -0.06 7.05
CA MET A 207 -19.89 -0.05 6.18
C MET A 207 -20.27 -1.45 5.66
N ALA A 208 -19.30 -2.37 5.60
CA ALA A 208 -19.50 -3.74 5.12
C ALA A 208 -19.86 -4.73 6.25
N ALA A 209 -19.69 -4.35 7.51
CA ALA A 209 -19.97 -5.18 8.69
C ALA A 209 -21.44 -5.09 9.11
#